data_7e640b2f209d38c18e8bc72a0c4e869b
#
_entry.id   7e640b2f209d38c18e8bc72a0c4e869b
#
_cell.length_a   1.000
_cell.length_b   1.000
_cell.length_c   1.000
_cell.angle_alpha   90.00
_cell.angle_beta   90.00
_cell.angle_gamma   90.00
#
_symmetry.space_group_name_H-M   'P 1'
#
loop_
_entity.id
_entity.type
_entity.pdbx_description
1 polymer ?
#
loop_
_entity_poly.entity_id
_entity_poly.type
_entity_poly.pdbx_seq_one_letter_code
_entity_poly.pdbx_strand_id
1 'polypeptide(L)'
;MKGILMVFAGSIALLAVALMLDFKTFEQFNFYQDVDVWSHPILLFQLAMVAIVLLLLGQVVGLWVKYYFAFKKLDALFPNNEWERKDFKEKADYVDEKFEAMIVDEVLIFYGSHFTVIPLKELKEIHLYRTRTGRRVYYGIKFMFKKKRRSFIPNTYGKTLEDGYRLVRKVAYFVPVKIRDDWK
;
A
#
# COMPACT_ATOMS: atom_id res chain seq x y z
N MET A 1 8.28 -6.97 -8.34
CA MET A 1 8.73 -8.11 -7.49
C MET A 1 10.20 -8.07 -7.08
N LYS A 2 11.17 -7.85 -8.00
CA LYS A 2 12.62 -7.84 -7.65
C LYS A 2 12.99 -6.86 -6.51
N GLY A 3 12.42 -5.64 -6.48
CA GLY A 3 12.70 -4.67 -5.43
C GLY A 3 12.22 -5.07 -4.03
N ILE A 4 11.06 -5.72 -3.92
CA ILE A 4 10.52 -6.22 -2.64
C ILE A 4 11.39 -7.36 -2.11
N LEU A 5 11.88 -8.23 -3.01
CA LEU A 5 12.77 -9.33 -2.63
C LEU A 5 14.12 -8.81 -2.10
N MET A 6 14.67 -7.74 -2.71
CA MET A 6 15.90 -7.09 -2.24
C MET A 6 15.73 -6.44 -0.86
N VAL A 7 14.61 -5.76 -0.61
CA VAL A 7 14.34 -5.17 0.70
C VAL A 7 14.16 -6.26 1.75
N PHE A 8 13.49 -7.37 1.41
CA PHE A 8 13.32 -8.51 2.30
C PHE A 8 14.66 -9.19 2.63
N ALA A 9 15.49 -9.45 1.63
CA ALA A 9 16.83 -10.01 1.83
C ALA A 9 17.73 -9.08 2.66
N GLY A 10 17.70 -7.77 2.40
CA GLY A 10 18.44 -6.79 3.18
C GLY A 10 17.98 -6.71 4.64
N SER A 11 16.68 -6.81 4.89
CA SER A 11 16.13 -6.81 6.26
C SER A 11 16.51 -8.07 7.04
N ILE A 12 16.52 -9.24 6.38
CA ILE A 12 16.98 -10.50 6.99
C ILE A 12 18.48 -10.43 7.31
N ALA A 13 19.29 -9.90 6.39
CA ALA A 13 20.72 -9.75 6.61
C ALA A 13 21.02 -8.80 7.79
N LEU A 14 20.31 -7.66 7.89
CA LEU A 14 20.42 -6.74 9.01
C LEU A 14 20.00 -7.38 10.33
N LEU A 15 18.93 -8.16 10.33
CA LEU A 15 18.49 -8.91 11.52
C LEU A 15 19.53 -9.94 11.95
N ALA A 16 20.11 -10.68 11.00
CA ALA A 16 21.17 -11.66 11.28
C ALA A 16 22.42 -10.99 11.87
N VAL A 17 22.83 -9.83 11.32
CA VAL A 17 23.96 -9.05 11.86
C VAL A 17 23.63 -8.52 13.27
N ALA A 18 22.43 -8.00 13.49
CA ALA A 18 21.99 -7.52 14.81
C ALA A 18 22.00 -8.65 15.84
N LEU A 19 21.50 -9.84 15.49
CA LEU A 19 21.49 -11.02 16.36
C LEU A 19 22.90 -11.55 16.62
N MET A 20 23.81 -11.51 15.62
CA MET A 20 25.21 -11.92 15.82
C MET A 20 25.99 -10.97 16.72
N LEU A 21 25.73 -9.66 16.61
CA LEU A 21 26.31 -8.67 17.51
C LEU A 21 25.79 -8.84 18.93
N ASP A 22 24.52 -9.15 19.07
CA ASP A 22 23.87 -9.42 20.37
C ASP A 22 24.47 -10.64 21.05
N PHE A 23 24.67 -11.73 20.31
CA PHE A 23 25.26 -12.98 20.85
C PHE A 23 26.69 -12.79 21.37
N LYS A 24 27.55 -12.06 20.61
CA LYS A 24 28.91 -11.74 21.05
C LYS A 24 28.94 -10.83 22.29
N THR A 25 28.01 -9.88 22.36
CA THR A 25 27.90 -8.97 23.51
C THR A 25 27.35 -9.70 24.72
N PHE A 26 26.45 -10.65 24.52
CA PHE A 26 25.91 -11.53 25.58
C PHE A 26 26.97 -12.43 26.20
N GLU A 27 27.90 -12.98 25.41
CA GLU A 27 29.02 -13.79 25.93
C GLU A 27 30.05 -12.96 26.70
N GLN A 28 30.23 -11.68 26.35
CA GLN A 28 31.18 -10.80 27.03
C GLN A 28 30.68 -10.24 28.36
N PHE A 29 29.36 -10.10 28.53
CA PHE A 29 28.73 -9.74 29.78
C PHE A 29 28.35 -11.05 30.50
N ASN A 30 29.06 -11.40 31.55
CA ASN A 30 28.66 -12.47 32.49
C ASN A 30 27.29 -12.14 33.10
N PHE A 31 26.22 -12.52 32.42
CA PHE A 31 24.84 -12.12 32.65
C PHE A 31 24.22 -12.80 33.87
N TYR A 32 25.00 -13.16 34.87
CA TYR A 32 24.52 -13.99 35.93
C TYR A 32 24.12 -13.26 37.21
N GLN A 33 24.20 -11.95 37.31
CA GLN A 33 23.67 -11.27 38.51
C GLN A 33 23.23 -9.85 38.22
N ASP A 34 21.94 -9.53 38.42
CA ASP A 34 21.33 -8.23 38.65
C ASP A 34 21.66 -7.07 37.66
N VAL A 35 21.54 -7.33 36.35
CA VAL A 35 21.65 -6.24 35.40
C VAL A 35 20.30 -5.57 35.19
N ASP A 36 20.15 -4.39 35.75
CA ASP A 36 19.01 -3.52 35.39
C ASP A 36 19.15 -3.09 33.94
N VAL A 37 18.36 -3.75 33.07
CA VAL A 37 18.33 -3.54 31.61
C VAL A 37 18.18 -2.06 31.25
N TRP A 38 17.47 -1.30 32.08
CA TRP A 38 17.17 0.10 31.85
C TRP A 38 18.37 1.02 32.14
N SER A 39 19.35 0.56 32.89
CA SER A 39 20.57 1.33 33.21
C SER A 39 21.70 1.14 32.17
N HIS A 40 21.54 0.19 31.22
CA HIS A 40 22.56 -0.12 30.21
C HIS A 40 22.21 0.48 28.83
N PRO A 41 22.80 1.61 28.43
CA PRO A 41 22.50 2.30 27.17
C PRO A 41 22.76 1.44 25.92
N ILE A 42 23.75 0.55 25.98
CA ILE A 42 24.08 -0.36 24.86
C ILE A 42 22.95 -1.36 24.64
N LEU A 43 22.42 -1.95 25.69
CA LEU A 43 21.35 -2.93 25.63
C LEU A 43 20.02 -2.32 25.18
N LEU A 44 19.72 -1.11 25.63
CA LEU A 44 18.58 -0.32 25.14
C LEU A 44 18.72 0.00 23.65
N PHE A 45 19.92 0.35 23.18
CA PHE A 45 20.17 0.60 21.76
C PHE A 45 19.96 -0.65 20.92
N GLN A 46 20.44 -1.82 21.37
CA GLN A 46 20.26 -3.09 20.68
C GLN A 46 18.77 -3.48 20.60
N LEU A 47 18.03 -3.37 21.70
CA LEU A 47 16.58 -3.61 21.72
C LEU A 47 15.83 -2.68 20.77
N ALA A 48 16.22 -1.40 20.72
CA ALA A 48 15.64 -0.44 19.78
C ALA A 48 15.92 -0.84 18.32
N MET A 49 17.14 -1.28 18.00
CA MET A 49 17.51 -1.76 16.66
C MET A 49 16.71 -3.00 16.26
N VAL A 50 16.57 -3.98 17.15
CA VAL A 50 15.74 -5.17 16.91
C VAL A 50 14.27 -4.77 16.66
N ALA A 51 13.72 -3.87 17.46
CA ALA A 51 12.37 -3.38 17.28
C ALA A 51 12.16 -2.69 15.93
N ILE A 52 13.11 -1.85 15.50
CA ILE A 52 13.08 -1.19 14.18
C ILE A 52 13.08 -2.24 13.05
N VAL A 53 13.96 -3.25 13.14
CA VAL A 53 14.04 -4.31 12.13
C VAL A 53 12.72 -5.11 12.06
N LEU A 54 12.14 -5.45 13.20
CA LEU A 54 10.85 -6.15 13.25
C LEU A 54 9.72 -5.31 12.66
N LEU A 55 9.69 -4.00 12.91
CA LEU A 55 8.73 -3.09 12.30
C LEU A 55 8.89 -3.03 10.77
N LEU A 56 10.12 -2.95 10.27
CA LEU A 56 10.39 -2.95 8.83
C LEU A 56 9.98 -4.28 8.18
N LEU A 57 10.29 -5.40 8.80
CA LEU A 57 9.84 -6.73 8.33
C LEU A 57 8.32 -6.81 8.31
N GLY A 58 7.65 -6.34 9.35
CA GLY A 58 6.18 -6.28 9.41
C GLY A 58 5.58 -5.49 8.26
N GLN A 59 6.18 -4.34 7.90
CA GLN A 59 5.74 -3.54 6.77
C GLN A 59 5.94 -4.28 5.43
N VAL A 60 7.09 -4.93 5.24
CA VAL A 60 7.38 -5.71 4.01
C VAL A 60 6.40 -6.87 3.85
N VAL A 61 6.16 -7.62 4.93
CA VAL A 61 5.18 -8.72 4.93
C VAL A 61 3.77 -8.18 4.64
N GLY A 62 3.37 -7.08 5.26
CA GLY A 62 2.08 -6.44 5.02
C GLY A 62 1.90 -6.01 3.56
N LEU A 63 2.93 -5.43 2.94
CA LEU A 63 2.93 -5.10 1.52
C LEU A 63 2.84 -6.34 0.66
N TRP A 64 3.63 -7.37 0.94
CA TRP A 64 3.62 -8.63 0.20
C TRP A 64 2.23 -9.29 0.22
N VAL A 65 1.62 -9.39 1.39
CA VAL A 65 0.26 -9.94 1.56
C VAL A 65 -0.75 -9.13 0.75
N LYS A 66 -0.66 -7.79 0.79
CA LYS A 66 -1.54 -6.91 0.01
C LYS A 66 -1.40 -7.16 -1.50
N TYR A 67 -0.18 -7.24 -2.02
CA TYR A 67 0.07 -7.51 -3.43
C TYR A 67 -0.38 -8.92 -3.82
N TYR A 68 -0.12 -9.91 -2.99
CA TYR A 68 -0.57 -11.29 -3.22
C TYR A 68 -2.09 -11.36 -3.42
N PHE A 69 -2.88 -10.74 -2.53
CA PHE A 69 -4.33 -10.71 -2.68
C PHE A 69 -4.80 -9.92 -3.91
N ALA A 70 -4.11 -8.85 -4.28
CA ALA A 70 -4.44 -8.09 -5.46
C ALA A 70 -4.16 -8.88 -6.75
N PHE A 71 -3.03 -9.58 -6.84
CA PHE A 71 -2.72 -10.47 -7.97
C PHE A 71 -3.69 -11.63 -8.05
N LYS A 72 -3.98 -12.31 -6.94
CA LYS A 72 -4.99 -13.37 -6.89
C LYS A 72 -6.37 -12.88 -7.38
N LYS A 73 -6.71 -11.62 -7.11
CA LYS A 73 -7.94 -11.01 -7.61
C LYS A 73 -7.89 -10.74 -9.11
N LEU A 74 -6.72 -10.33 -9.63
CA LEU A 74 -6.50 -10.18 -11.08
C LEU A 74 -6.64 -11.52 -11.81
N ASP A 75 -6.00 -12.57 -11.31
CA ASP A 75 -6.08 -13.92 -11.90
C ASP A 75 -7.51 -14.43 -11.94
N ALA A 76 -8.31 -14.11 -10.93
CA ALA A 76 -9.72 -14.48 -10.90
C ALA A 76 -10.61 -13.70 -11.88
N LEU A 77 -10.20 -12.47 -12.25
CA LEU A 77 -10.93 -11.58 -13.16
C LEU A 77 -10.46 -11.73 -14.61
N PHE A 78 -9.18 -12.00 -14.81
CA PHE A 78 -8.52 -12.13 -16.09
C PHE A 78 -7.83 -13.50 -16.17
N PRO A 79 -8.55 -14.55 -16.59
CA PRO A 79 -8.00 -15.90 -16.70
C PRO A 79 -6.84 -15.96 -17.70
N ASN A 80 -6.00 -16.99 -17.59
CA ASN A 80 -4.84 -17.21 -18.47
C ASN A 80 -3.74 -16.14 -18.36
N ASN A 81 -3.65 -15.46 -17.23
CA ASN A 81 -2.65 -14.42 -16.98
C ASN A 81 -2.62 -13.31 -18.06
N GLU A 82 -3.78 -12.97 -18.60
CA GLU A 82 -3.91 -11.95 -19.65
C GLU A 82 -3.34 -10.59 -19.21
N TRP A 83 -3.41 -10.30 -17.92
CA TRP A 83 -2.89 -9.07 -17.31
C TRP A 83 -1.35 -8.99 -17.31
N GLU A 84 -0.63 -10.11 -17.49
CA GLU A 84 0.83 -10.13 -17.62
C GLU A 84 1.32 -9.78 -19.02
N ARG A 85 0.44 -9.79 -20.01
CA ARG A 85 0.79 -9.49 -21.40
C ARG A 85 1.14 -8.02 -21.56
N LYS A 86 2.11 -7.74 -22.41
CA LYS A 86 2.58 -6.37 -22.71
C LYS A 86 1.48 -5.47 -23.29
N ASP A 87 0.55 -6.07 -24.02
CA ASP A 87 -0.58 -5.42 -24.68
C ASP A 87 -1.79 -5.18 -23.75
N PHE A 88 -1.73 -5.59 -22.50
CA PHE A 88 -2.85 -5.46 -21.55
C PHE A 88 -3.24 -3.99 -21.34
N LYS A 89 -2.26 -3.09 -21.28
CA LYS A 89 -2.52 -1.64 -21.17
C LYS A 89 -3.17 -1.08 -22.43
N GLU A 90 -2.87 -1.64 -23.59
CA GLU A 90 -3.44 -1.22 -24.88
C GLU A 90 -4.92 -1.61 -25.02
N LYS A 91 -5.35 -2.66 -24.32
CA LYS A 91 -6.75 -3.09 -24.24
C LYS A 91 -7.60 -2.28 -23.26
N ALA A 92 -6.98 -1.36 -22.51
CA ALA A 92 -7.71 -0.59 -21.53
C ALA A 92 -8.70 0.38 -22.18
N ASP A 93 -9.95 0.37 -21.71
CA ASP A 93 -10.98 1.33 -22.10
C ASP A 93 -10.64 2.76 -21.67
N TYR A 94 -9.83 2.88 -20.63
CA TYR A 94 -9.34 4.16 -20.12
C TYR A 94 -8.02 3.98 -19.36
N VAL A 95 -7.09 4.91 -19.57
CA VAL A 95 -5.83 5.01 -18.84
C VAL A 95 -5.67 6.42 -18.27
N ASP A 96 -5.38 6.51 -17.00
CA ASP A 96 -5.01 7.76 -16.31
C ASP A 96 -3.59 7.64 -15.76
N GLU A 97 -2.64 8.24 -16.47
CA GLU A 97 -1.24 8.18 -16.08
C GLU A 97 -0.94 8.96 -14.79
N LYS A 98 -1.70 10.03 -14.53
CA LYS A 98 -1.53 10.82 -13.32
C LYS A 98 -1.91 10.04 -12.06
N PHE A 99 -2.99 9.27 -12.12
CA PHE A 99 -3.40 8.40 -11.03
C PHE A 99 -2.78 7.01 -11.09
N GLU A 100 -2.00 6.72 -12.16
CA GLU A 100 -1.47 5.38 -12.41
C GLU A 100 -2.59 4.35 -12.34
N ALA A 101 -3.68 4.66 -13.05
CA ALA A 101 -4.91 3.87 -13.03
C ALA A 101 -5.36 3.55 -14.45
N MET A 102 -6.00 2.39 -14.62
CA MET A 102 -6.63 2.00 -15.87
C MET A 102 -7.95 1.27 -15.60
N ILE A 103 -8.85 1.32 -16.57
CA ILE A 103 -10.10 0.56 -16.57
C ILE A 103 -10.02 -0.43 -17.72
N VAL A 104 -10.20 -1.72 -17.41
CA VAL A 104 -10.25 -2.82 -18.37
C VAL A 104 -11.43 -3.71 -17.99
N ASP A 105 -12.34 -3.98 -18.92
CA ASP A 105 -13.50 -4.84 -18.70
C ASP A 105 -14.25 -4.56 -17.39
N GLU A 106 -14.60 -3.31 -17.14
CA GLU A 106 -15.26 -2.83 -15.93
C GLU A 106 -14.47 -3.07 -14.64
N VAL A 107 -13.16 -3.26 -14.73
CA VAL A 107 -12.25 -3.37 -13.59
C VAL A 107 -11.34 -2.16 -13.52
N LEU A 108 -11.40 -1.41 -12.44
CA LEU A 108 -10.48 -0.31 -12.17
C LEU A 108 -9.23 -0.85 -11.48
N ILE A 109 -8.08 -0.65 -12.10
CA ILE A 109 -6.78 -1.13 -11.62
C ILE A 109 -5.88 0.07 -11.36
N PHE A 110 -5.43 0.25 -10.13
CA PHE A 110 -4.34 1.15 -9.78
C PHE A 110 -3.03 0.37 -9.82
N TYR A 111 -2.11 0.74 -10.70
CA TYR A 111 -0.87 0.00 -10.96
C TYR A 111 0.39 0.67 -10.40
N GLY A 112 0.26 1.83 -9.76
CA GLY A 112 1.35 2.54 -9.11
C GLY A 112 1.72 2.03 -7.72
N SER A 113 2.17 2.95 -6.86
CA SER A 113 2.61 2.65 -5.49
C SER A 113 1.54 1.97 -4.62
N HIS A 114 0.27 2.09 -5.00
CA HIS A 114 -0.88 1.49 -4.31
C HIS A 114 -1.62 0.52 -5.23
N PHE A 115 -0.94 -0.57 -5.62
CA PHE A 115 -1.56 -1.58 -6.46
C PHE A 115 -2.87 -2.11 -5.87
N THR A 116 -3.97 -1.89 -6.60
CA THR A 116 -5.30 -2.24 -6.11
C THR A 116 -6.23 -2.53 -7.29
N VAL A 117 -7.02 -3.59 -7.17
CA VAL A 117 -7.95 -4.08 -8.18
C VAL A 117 -9.38 -3.93 -7.67
N ILE A 118 -10.20 -3.17 -8.38
CA ILE A 118 -11.56 -2.80 -7.99
C ILE A 118 -12.53 -3.14 -9.13
N PRO A 119 -13.29 -4.24 -9.07
CA PRO A 119 -14.41 -4.43 -9.96
C PRO A 119 -15.44 -3.30 -9.78
N LEU A 120 -15.77 -2.58 -10.84
CA LEU A 120 -16.63 -1.41 -10.76
C LEU A 120 -18.03 -1.76 -10.22
N LYS A 121 -18.53 -2.95 -10.50
CA LYS A 121 -19.79 -3.48 -9.95
C LYS A 121 -19.84 -3.56 -8.42
N GLU A 122 -18.69 -3.63 -7.76
CA GLU A 122 -18.60 -3.64 -6.29
C GLU A 122 -18.68 -2.25 -5.68
N LEU A 123 -18.54 -1.18 -6.47
CA LEU A 123 -18.61 0.19 -5.99
C LEU A 123 -20.03 0.57 -5.57
N LYS A 124 -20.13 1.21 -4.44
CA LYS A 124 -21.37 1.79 -3.88
C LYS A 124 -21.41 3.31 -4.08
N GLU A 125 -20.30 3.95 -3.74
CA GLU A 125 -20.22 5.40 -3.68
C GLU A 125 -18.77 5.84 -3.89
N ILE A 126 -18.57 6.97 -4.53
CA ILE A 126 -17.30 7.69 -4.60
C ILE A 126 -17.46 8.97 -3.81
N HIS A 127 -16.66 9.16 -2.79
CA HIS A 127 -16.68 10.33 -1.92
C HIS A 127 -15.45 11.20 -2.21
N LEU A 128 -15.71 12.39 -2.73
CA LEU A 128 -14.73 13.46 -2.88
C LEU A 128 -14.74 14.26 -1.59
N TYR A 129 -13.74 14.09 -0.74
CA TYR A 129 -13.69 14.70 0.57
C TYR A 129 -12.58 15.72 0.71
N ARG A 130 -12.82 16.72 1.55
CA ARG A 130 -11.87 17.76 1.91
C ARG A 130 -11.51 17.64 3.39
N THR A 131 -10.22 17.55 3.68
CA THR A 131 -9.70 17.52 5.07
C THR A 131 -8.82 18.73 5.31
N ARG A 132 -9.00 19.38 6.44
CA ARG A 132 -8.16 20.50 6.87
C ARG A 132 -7.27 20.06 8.03
N THR A 133 -5.95 20.23 7.87
CA THR A 133 -4.98 19.97 8.92
C THR A 133 -4.19 21.26 9.16
N GLY A 134 -4.49 21.96 10.26
CA GLY A 134 -3.98 23.29 10.53
C GLY A 134 -4.40 24.30 9.44
N ARG A 135 -3.40 24.90 8.78
CA ARG A 135 -3.63 25.88 7.69
C ARG A 135 -3.73 25.24 6.30
N ARG A 136 -3.46 23.93 6.17
CA ARG A 136 -3.44 23.25 4.88
C ARG A 136 -4.76 22.50 4.63
N VAL A 137 -5.24 22.59 3.40
CA VAL A 137 -6.42 21.85 2.92
C VAL A 137 -5.93 20.72 2.01
N TYR A 138 -6.41 19.52 2.27
CA TYR A 138 -6.13 18.32 1.49
C TYR A 138 -7.40 17.82 0.85
N TYR A 139 -7.30 17.42 -0.41
CA TYR A 139 -8.40 16.86 -1.18
C TYR A 139 -8.13 15.38 -1.42
N GLY A 140 -9.15 14.54 -1.25
CA GLY A 140 -9.00 13.11 -1.40
C GLY A 140 -10.21 12.47 -2.08
N ILE A 141 -9.98 11.33 -2.69
CA ILE A 141 -11.00 10.50 -3.32
C ILE A 141 -11.11 9.21 -2.49
N LYS A 142 -12.32 8.81 -2.13
CA LYS A 142 -12.56 7.59 -1.38
C LYS A 142 -13.57 6.72 -2.13
N PHE A 143 -13.12 5.54 -2.56
CA PHE A 143 -13.98 4.53 -3.17
C PHE A 143 -14.59 3.65 -2.08
N MET A 144 -15.91 3.59 -2.01
CA MET A 144 -16.67 2.81 -1.03
C MET A 144 -17.34 1.62 -1.69
N PHE A 145 -17.31 0.44 -1.03
CA PHE A 145 -17.78 -0.82 -1.59
C PHE A 145 -19.13 -1.25 -1.02
N LYS A 146 -19.94 -1.95 -1.82
CA LYS A 146 -21.29 -2.43 -1.44
C LYS A 146 -21.27 -3.40 -0.26
N LYS A 147 -20.34 -4.36 -0.25
CA LYS A 147 -20.32 -5.49 0.72
C LYS A 147 -19.35 -5.35 1.87
N LYS A 148 -18.49 -4.32 1.90
CA LYS A 148 -17.43 -4.20 2.91
C LYS A 148 -17.42 -2.81 3.50
N ARG A 149 -17.18 -2.72 4.82
CA ARG A 149 -16.84 -1.44 5.49
C ARG A 149 -15.49 -0.88 5.02
N ARG A 150 -14.83 -1.56 4.07
CA ARG A 150 -13.54 -1.14 3.52
C ARG A 150 -13.74 -0.06 2.46
N SER A 151 -12.82 0.85 2.43
CA SER A 151 -12.71 1.87 1.40
C SER A 151 -11.29 1.88 0.86
N PHE A 152 -11.13 2.34 -0.37
CA PHE A 152 -9.82 2.58 -0.98
C PHE A 152 -9.65 4.08 -1.22
N ILE A 153 -8.48 4.60 -0.91
CA ILE A 153 -8.10 6.00 -1.09
C ILE A 153 -6.84 6.01 -1.95
N PRO A 154 -6.94 6.43 -3.23
CA PRO A 154 -5.77 6.59 -4.07
C PRO A 154 -4.90 7.75 -3.57
N ASN A 155 -3.61 7.70 -3.93
CA ASN A 155 -2.72 8.81 -3.65
C ASN A 155 -3.11 10.03 -4.51
N THR A 156 -3.48 11.12 -3.83
CA THR A 156 -3.84 12.39 -4.48
C THR A 156 -2.74 13.44 -4.36
N TYR A 157 -1.59 13.12 -3.80
CA TYR A 157 -0.47 14.05 -3.66
C TYR A 157 0.04 14.50 -5.03
N GLY A 158 0.19 15.82 -5.23
CA GLY A 158 0.61 16.38 -6.51
C GLY A 158 -0.45 16.35 -7.63
N LYS A 159 -1.68 15.92 -7.34
CA LYS A 159 -2.80 15.91 -8.30
C LYS A 159 -3.65 17.17 -8.13
N THR A 160 -4.22 17.65 -9.22
CA THR A 160 -5.18 18.76 -9.19
C THR A 160 -6.60 18.26 -8.89
N LEU A 161 -7.49 19.19 -8.49
CA LEU A 161 -8.92 18.88 -8.36
C LEU A 161 -9.51 18.37 -9.67
N GLU A 162 -9.10 18.99 -10.79
CA GLU A 162 -9.55 18.61 -12.13
C GLU A 162 -9.16 17.18 -12.49
N ASP A 163 -7.92 16.76 -12.16
CA ASP A 163 -7.48 15.38 -12.36
C ASP A 163 -8.39 14.40 -11.60
N GLY A 164 -8.72 14.73 -10.35
CA GLY A 164 -9.63 13.93 -9.55
C GLY A 164 -11.04 13.86 -10.13
N TYR A 165 -11.59 14.98 -10.56
CA TYR A 165 -12.91 15.00 -11.22
C TYR A 165 -12.90 14.21 -12.53
N ARG A 166 -11.81 14.28 -13.31
CA ARG A 166 -11.67 13.50 -14.54
C ARG A 166 -11.73 12.01 -14.28
N LEU A 167 -10.94 11.50 -13.32
CA LEU A 167 -10.95 10.09 -12.94
C LEU A 167 -12.35 9.66 -12.48
N VAL A 168 -12.97 10.42 -11.58
CA VAL A 168 -14.28 10.08 -11.01
C VAL A 168 -15.39 10.08 -12.06
N ARG A 169 -15.40 11.05 -12.97
CA ARG A 169 -16.35 11.09 -14.11
C ARG A 169 -16.19 9.88 -15.02
N LYS A 170 -14.95 9.45 -15.29
CA LYS A 170 -14.69 8.27 -16.12
C LYS A 170 -15.17 7.00 -15.42
N VAL A 171 -14.89 6.82 -14.14
CA VAL A 171 -15.42 5.67 -13.38
C VAL A 171 -16.96 5.68 -13.39
N ALA A 172 -17.59 6.84 -13.18
CA ALA A 172 -19.06 6.98 -13.20
C ALA A 172 -19.67 6.75 -14.60
N TYR A 173 -18.90 6.90 -15.66
CA TYR A 173 -19.35 6.57 -17.01
C TYR A 173 -19.52 5.06 -17.20
N PHE A 174 -18.61 4.25 -16.64
CA PHE A 174 -18.65 2.78 -16.74
C PHE A 174 -19.64 2.13 -15.78
N VAL A 175 -19.97 2.77 -14.66
CA VAL A 175 -20.88 2.19 -13.66
C VAL A 175 -21.74 3.28 -13.01
N PRO A 176 -23.06 3.04 -12.85
CA PRO A 176 -23.92 3.96 -12.11
C PRO A 176 -23.53 3.94 -10.62
N VAL A 177 -22.76 4.92 -10.19
CA VAL A 177 -22.27 5.05 -8.83
C VAL A 177 -22.65 6.41 -8.25
N LYS A 178 -23.04 6.43 -6.98
CA LYS A 178 -23.31 7.67 -6.27
C LYS A 178 -22.02 8.45 -6.05
N ILE A 179 -22.01 9.73 -6.43
CA ILE A 179 -20.89 10.64 -6.16
C ILE A 179 -21.31 11.59 -5.06
N ARG A 180 -20.59 11.56 -3.95
CA ARG A 180 -20.67 12.56 -2.89
C ARG A 180 -19.52 13.54 -3.05
N ASP A 181 -19.84 14.80 -3.32
CA ASP A 181 -18.87 15.85 -3.61
C ASP A 181 -18.83 16.87 -2.47
N ASP A 182 -17.86 16.76 -1.59
CA ASP A 182 -17.56 17.70 -0.52
C ASP A 182 -16.36 18.62 -0.88
N TRP A 183 -15.96 18.66 -2.18
CA TRP A 183 -14.92 19.56 -2.66
C TRP A 183 -15.42 20.96 -2.95
N LYS A 184 -16.73 21.11 -3.15
CA LYS A 184 -17.39 22.38 -3.42
C LYS A 184 -17.51 23.25 -2.19
#